data_6eb3764f3ec45756b460dd387fbf6988
#
_entry.id   6eb3764f3ec45756b460dd387fbf6988
#
_cell.length_a   1.000
_cell.length_b   1.000
_cell.length_c   1.000
_cell.angle_alpha   90.00
_cell.angle_beta   90.00
_cell.angle_gamma   90.00
#
_symmetry.space_group_name_H-M   'P 1'
#
loop_
_entity.id
_entity.type
_entity.pdbx_description
1 polymer ?
#
loop_
_entity_poly.entity_id
_entity_poly.type
_entity_poly.pdbx_seq_one_letter_code
_entity_poly.pdbx_strand_id
1 'polypeptide(L)'
;MKHSGIGRALAALTAVMVIAGACSSGATTAPPTAAGGTPTAAAGTPTPAASTPAASKTYTIGYSNAAGVGNGFREEQVCTAKAQALVSGAVSKLTVIHRNTDAAGQLSDIRDLIAKGVNAIVFNPNDPSALNPALAEAQAAGIKTVSVDAYVTDTNTYNLYNNQVKYAELGAKWLFDQMGGTGTVYYMRGLAGNPADTDRDTGFHNILKQYPNIKVVPNDEGVATGWDPTTATNLINAFISSGQYDKIQGIWTSGMDSMVVDAIKAAGKPFVPIVGADLGAFVKQLLDPVGYPGLKGVAVTNTAAVGGAGITLALQLLNGQTVATDPSAAHPNTVLLDPVAVDNLTDAGKTTLKSWQVTGLDPTWPLGIQIANYTTYTTPQAIACKGPGE
;
A
#
# COMPACT_ATOMS: atom_id res chain seq x y z
N MET A 1 48.27 -22.05 22.40
CA MET A 1 48.27 -21.57 23.79
C MET A 1 46.85 -21.13 24.04
N LYS A 2 46.02 -21.94 24.69
CA LYS A 2 45.64 -21.91 26.13
C LYS A 2 44.95 -20.60 26.49
N HIS A 3 43.75 -20.44 27.06
CA HIS A 3 42.79 -21.30 27.81
C HIS A 3 41.49 -20.49 27.84
N SER A 4 40.31 -21.08 27.76
CA SER A 4 39.41 -21.60 28.82
C SER A 4 38.85 -20.46 29.74
N GLY A 5 37.64 -20.43 30.11
CA GLY A 5 36.61 -21.35 30.51
C GLY A 5 35.33 -20.54 30.84
N ILE A 6 34.21 -21.09 30.71
CA ILE A 6 33.32 -21.76 31.68
C ILE A 6 32.82 -20.84 32.81
N GLY A 7 31.50 -20.71 32.84
CA GLY A 7 30.78 -20.20 34.02
C GLY A 7 29.27 -20.29 33.87
N ARG A 8 28.71 -21.40 34.31
CA ARG A 8 27.29 -21.71 34.55
C ARG A 8 26.71 -20.90 35.68
N ALA A 9 25.46 -20.59 35.71
CA ALA A 9 24.51 -21.10 36.72
C ALA A 9 23.09 -20.58 36.52
N LEU A 10 22.20 -21.54 36.57
CA LEU A 10 20.75 -21.50 36.84
C LEU A 10 20.40 -20.76 38.13
N ALA A 11 19.18 -20.17 38.15
CA ALA A 11 18.21 -20.46 39.21
C ALA A 11 16.82 -19.93 38.83
N ALA A 12 15.89 -20.83 38.77
CA ALA A 12 14.44 -20.58 38.77
C ALA A 12 13.98 -20.32 40.21
N LEU A 13 12.92 -19.51 40.40
CA LEU A 13 11.95 -19.74 41.47
C LEU A 13 10.61 -19.09 41.14
N THR A 14 9.63 -19.94 41.11
CA THR A 14 8.17 -19.76 41.09
C THR A 14 7.66 -19.18 42.42
N ALA A 15 6.63 -18.32 42.34
CA ALA A 15 5.67 -18.21 43.43
C ALA A 15 4.30 -17.81 42.89
N VAL A 16 3.38 -18.75 42.97
CA VAL A 16 1.93 -18.62 42.80
C VAL A 16 1.36 -18.15 44.14
N MET A 17 0.44 -17.16 44.13
CA MET A 17 -0.52 -16.99 45.20
C MET A 17 -1.90 -16.66 44.64
N VAL A 18 -2.79 -17.64 44.84
CA VAL A 18 -4.24 -17.56 44.72
C VAL A 18 -4.79 -17.15 46.08
N ILE A 19 -5.69 -16.18 46.12
CA ILE A 19 -6.63 -16.03 47.27
C ILE A 19 -8.00 -15.78 46.69
N ALA A 20 -8.88 -16.75 46.98
CA ALA A 20 -10.33 -16.71 46.81
C ALA A 20 -10.98 -16.33 48.14
N GLY A 21 -12.17 -15.74 48.09
CA GLY A 21 -13.05 -15.55 49.23
C GLY A 21 -14.13 -14.54 48.85
N ALA A 22 -15.25 -14.88 48.64
CA ALA A 22 -16.39 -15.66 49.18
C ALA A 22 -17.53 -14.66 49.46
N CYS A 23 -18.69 -15.09 48.97
CA CYS A 23 -20.03 -14.51 49.08
C CYS A 23 -20.53 -14.31 50.52
N SER A 24 -21.42 -13.34 50.71
CA SER A 24 -22.55 -13.60 51.63
C SER A 24 -23.77 -12.72 51.29
N SER A 25 -24.87 -13.39 51.24
CA SER A 25 -26.25 -12.99 51.03
C SER A 25 -26.96 -12.60 52.34
N GLY A 26 -28.01 -11.77 52.27
CA GLY A 26 -28.96 -11.57 53.37
C GLY A 26 -29.89 -10.39 53.12
N ALA A 27 -30.97 -10.56 52.74
CA ALA A 27 -32.39 -10.76 52.97
C ALA A 27 -33.08 -9.58 53.69
N THR A 28 -34.09 -9.07 52.97
CA THR A 28 -35.46 -8.64 53.32
C THR A 28 -35.75 -7.96 54.68
N THR A 29 -36.43 -6.80 54.59
CA THR A 29 -37.76 -6.53 55.19
C THR A 29 -38.32 -5.15 54.80
N ALA A 30 -39.62 -5.12 54.46
CA ALA A 30 -40.48 -3.92 54.33
C ALA A 30 -41.53 -3.96 55.43
N PRO A 31 -42.48 -3.01 55.53
CA PRO A 31 -42.45 -1.58 55.75
C PRO A 31 -43.10 -1.22 57.14
N PRO A 32 -43.38 0.04 57.48
CA PRO A 32 -44.77 0.47 57.50
C PRO A 32 -45.04 1.93 57.05
N THR A 33 -46.30 2.15 56.90
CA THR A 33 -47.12 3.22 56.32
C THR A 33 -47.23 4.52 57.13
N ALA A 34 -47.48 5.60 56.38
CA ALA A 34 -48.39 6.76 56.58
C ALA A 34 -47.92 7.95 57.40
N ALA A 35 -47.96 9.11 56.74
CA ALA A 35 -48.94 10.19 57.01
C ALA A 35 -48.62 11.44 56.22
N GLY A 36 -49.67 12.11 55.77
CA GLY A 36 -49.73 13.16 54.81
C GLY A 36 -48.98 14.48 55.16
N GLY A 37 -48.61 15.17 54.12
CA GLY A 37 -48.12 16.53 54.16
C GLY A 37 -48.35 17.21 52.78
N THR A 38 -49.01 18.34 52.79
CA THR A 38 -49.43 19.21 51.72
C THR A 38 -48.32 19.54 50.72
N PRO A 39 -48.60 19.65 49.44
CA PRO A 39 -47.55 19.94 48.45
C PRO A 39 -47.16 21.43 48.46
N THR A 40 -45.92 21.70 48.84
CA THR A 40 -45.24 22.97 48.60
C THR A 40 -44.69 22.92 47.17
N ALA A 41 -45.01 23.97 46.38
CA ALA A 41 -44.52 24.09 45.02
C ALA A 41 -42.97 24.02 44.97
N ALA A 42 -42.43 22.99 44.32
CA ALA A 42 -41.04 22.89 44.06
C ALA A 42 -40.62 23.86 42.95
N ALA A 43 -39.64 24.71 43.25
CA ALA A 43 -38.96 25.55 42.31
C ALA A 43 -38.35 24.68 41.18
N GLY A 44 -38.63 25.06 39.92
CA GLY A 44 -38.14 24.33 38.76
C GLY A 44 -36.64 24.19 38.77
N THR A 45 -36.17 22.94 38.69
CA THR A 45 -34.80 22.60 38.44
C THR A 45 -34.39 23.16 37.09
N PRO A 46 -33.29 23.93 36.94
CA PRO A 46 -32.86 24.40 35.64
C PRO A 46 -32.50 23.18 34.78
N THR A 47 -33.17 23.05 33.63
CA THR A 47 -32.81 22.07 32.59
C THR A 47 -31.38 22.31 32.19
N PRO A 48 -30.49 21.29 32.21
CA PRO A 48 -29.13 21.47 31.73
C PRO A 48 -29.21 21.96 30.29
N ALA A 49 -28.56 23.08 29.99
CA ALA A 49 -28.42 23.57 28.64
C ALA A 49 -27.74 22.43 27.82
N ALA A 50 -28.40 22.02 26.74
CA ALA A 50 -27.83 21.07 25.80
C ALA A 50 -26.49 21.63 25.38
N SER A 51 -25.40 20.96 25.77
CA SER A 51 -24.04 21.26 25.30
C SER A 51 -24.06 21.11 23.79
N THR A 52 -23.92 22.19 23.05
CA THR A 52 -23.69 22.18 21.62
C THR A 52 -22.46 21.29 21.39
N PRO A 53 -22.52 20.25 20.54
CA PRO A 53 -21.35 19.45 20.24
C PRO A 53 -20.24 20.40 19.77
N ALA A 54 -19.06 20.32 20.36
CA ALA A 54 -17.92 21.09 19.89
C ALA A 54 -17.74 20.77 18.39
N ALA A 55 -17.69 21.81 17.56
CA ALA A 55 -17.47 21.62 16.12
C ALA A 55 -16.23 20.79 15.91
N SER A 56 -16.35 19.62 15.27
CA SER A 56 -15.21 18.75 14.99
C SER A 56 -14.22 19.53 14.13
N LYS A 57 -12.95 19.54 14.53
CA LYS A 57 -11.89 20.23 13.79
C LYS A 57 -11.79 19.62 12.40
N THR A 58 -11.89 20.45 11.36
CA THR A 58 -11.73 20.01 9.97
C THR A 58 -10.47 20.60 9.37
N TYR A 59 -9.91 19.90 8.37
CA TYR A 59 -8.65 20.22 7.73
C TYR A 59 -8.80 20.34 6.22
N THR A 60 -7.90 21.10 5.60
CA THR A 60 -7.68 21.09 4.15
C THR A 60 -6.42 20.28 3.85
N ILE A 61 -6.50 19.35 2.88
CA ILE A 61 -5.38 18.49 2.51
C ILE A 61 -5.09 18.66 1.02
N GLY A 62 -3.81 18.73 0.66
CA GLY A 62 -3.32 18.64 -0.71
C GLY A 62 -2.93 17.20 -1.03
N TYR A 63 -3.21 16.73 -2.25
CA TYR A 63 -2.77 15.44 -2.75
C TYR A 63 -2.06 15.63 -4.09
N SER A 64 -0.76 15.29 -4.17
CA SER A 64 0.01 15.36 -5.42
C SER A 64 0.36 13.96 -5.90
N ASN A 65 -0.13 13.60 -7.08
CA ASN A 65 0.17 12.34 -7.75
C ASN A 65 0.74 12.62 -9.13
N ALA A 66 2.05 12.73 -9.20
CA ALA A 66 2.79 13.05 -10.40
C ALA A 66 3.05 11.77 -11.21
N ALA A 67 2.97 11.88 -12.55
CA ALA A 67 3.06 10.80 -13.52
C ALA A 67 1.89 9.78 -13.47
N GLY A 68 1.74 9.00 -14.52
CA GLY A 68 0.84 7.86 -14.56
C GLY A 68 -0.65 8.19 -14.68
N VAL A 69 -1.04 9.35 -15.24
CA VAL A 69 -2.43 9.56 -15.65
C VAL A 69 -2.82 8.48 -16.64
N GLY A 70 -3.92 7.77 -16.34
CA GLY A 70 -4.37 6.58 -17.08
C GLY A 70 -3.70 5.27 -16.66
N ASN A 71 -2.77 5.29 -15.72
CA ASN A 71 -2.28 4.08 -15.05
C ASN A 71 -3.22 3.70 -13.91
N GLY A 72 -3.79 2.49 -13.95
CA GLY A 72 -4.82 2.05 -13.00
C GLY A 72 -4.40 2.16 -11.54
N PHE A 73 -3.15 1.86 -11.21
CA PHE A 73 -2.62 2.02 -9.84
C PHE A 73 -2.66 3.48 -9.37
N ARG A 74 -2.28 4.43 -10.24
CA ARG A 74 -2.28 5.86 -9.92
C ARG A 74 -3.69 6.44 -9.83
N GLU A 75 -4.60 5.98 -10.69
CA GLU A 75 -6.01 6.35 -10.63
C GLU A 75 -6.66 5.86 -9.33
N GLU A 76 -6.41 4.61 -8.94
CA GLU A 76 -6.90 4.07 -7.68
C GLU A 76 -6.33 4.79 -6.47
N GLN A 77 -5.05 5.19 -6.47
CA GLN A 77 -4.47 6.00 -5.39
C GLN A 77 -5.25 7.31 -5.19
N VAL A 78 -5.58 8.01 -6.28
CA VAL A 78 -6.37 9.25 -6.21
C VAL A 78 -7.77 8.96 -5.67
N CYS A 79 -8.42 7.92 -6.17
CA CYS A 79 -9.78 7.58 -5.77
C CYS A 79 -9.87 7.12 -4.32
N THR A 80 -8.91 6.35 -3.84
CA THR A 80 -8.84 5.93 -2.43
C THR A 80 -8.52 7.10 -1.50
N ALA A 81 -7.67 8.05 -1.91
CA ALA A 81 -7.43 9.28 -1.17
C ALA A 81 -8.70 10.13 -1.06
N LYS A 82 -9.44 10.31 -2.16
CA LYS A 82 -10.73 11.02 -2.18
C LYS A 82 -11.75 10.35 -1.27
N ALA A 83 -11.91 9.03 -1.38
CA ALA A 83 -12.86 8.27 -0.58
C ALA A 83 -12.54 8.38 0.92
N GLN A 84 -11.27 8.21 1.31
CA GLN A 84 -10.86 8.31 2.72
C GLN A 84 -11.05 9.72 3.27
N ALA A 85 -10.71 10.75 2.49
CA ALA A 85 -10.94 12.13 2.89
C ALA A 85 -12.43 12.39 3.15
N LEU A 86 -13.32 11.89 2.27
CA LEU A 86 -14.76 12.04 2.39
C LEU A 86 -15.31 11.32 3.63
N VAL A 87 -15.00 10.03 3.81
CA VAL A 87 -15.56 9.23 4.91
C VAL A 87 -15.00 9.60 6.27
N SER A 88 -13.82 10.23 6.32
CA SER A 88 -13.22 10.68 7.58
C SER A 88 -14.06 11.74 8.31
N GLY A 89 -14.86 12.52 7.56
CA GLY A 89 -15.59 13.68 8.08
C GLY A 89 -14.69 14.81 8.61
N ALA A 90 -13.38 14.59 8.63
CA ALA A 90 -12.38 15.53 9.16
C ALA A 90 -11.66 16.34 8.06
N VAL A 91 -11.91 16.06 6.79
CA VAL A 91 -11.36 16.80 5.65
C VAL A 91 -12.47 17.65 5.02
N SER A 92 -12.36 18.97 5.16
CA SER A 92 -13.34 19.90 4.55
C SER A 92 -13.09 20.10 3.06
N LYS A 93 -11.83 19.95 2.61
CA LYS A 93 -11.43 20.06 1.21
C LYS A 93 -10.18 19.22 0.93
N LEU A 94 -10.26 18.42 -0.13
CA LEU A 94 -9.09 17.75 -0.71
C LEU A 94 -8.75 18.42 -2.05
N THR A 95 -7.56 19.00 -2.16
CA THR A 95 -7.06 19.56 -3.42
C THR A 95 -6.14 18.55 -4.09
N VAL A 96 -6.60 17.96 -5.19
CA VAL A 96 -5.83 16.95 -5.94
C VAL A 96 -5.11 17.63 -7.11
N ILE A 97 -3.80 17.37 -7.26
CA ILE A 97 -3.01 17.65 -8.46
C ILE A 97 -2.53 16.30 -8.99
N HIS A 98 -3.18 15.81 -10.04
CA HIS A 98 -2.86 14.55 -10.70
C HIS A 98 -2.61 14.83 -12.17
N ARG A 99 -1.35 14.75 -12.59
CA ARG A 99 -0.93 15.04 -13.95
C ARG A 99 0.40 14.38 -14.30
N ASN A 100 0.61 14.10 -15.57
CA ASN A 100 1.90 13.62 -16.05
C ASN A 100 2.92 14.77 -15.99
N THR A 101 3.92 14.60 -15.12
CA THR A 101 5.02 15.56 -14.95
C THR A 101 6.27 14.86 -14.40
N ASP A 102 7.41 15.55 -14.47
CA ASP A 102 8.67 15.13 -13.86
C ASP A 102 8.81 15.61 -12.40
N ALA A 103 9.95 15.37 -11.79
CA ALA A 103 10.25 15.81 -10.44
C ALA A 103 10.22 17.33 -10.28
N ALA A 104 10.65 18.09 -11.28
CA ALA A 104 10.61 19.55 -11.24
C ALA A 104 9.18 20.09 -11.28
N GLY A 105 8.32 19.49 -12.12
CA GLY A 105 6.89 19.81 -12.14
C GLY A 105 6.19 19.42 -10.85
N GLN A 106 6.52 18.27 -10.25
CA GLN A 106 5.96 17.89 -8.95
C GLN A 106 6.41 18.80 -7.82
N LEU A 107 7.66 19.27 -7.83
CA LEU A 107 8.14 20.27 -6.87
C LEU A 107 7.31 21.56 -6.96
N SER A 108 6.96 22.01 -8.19
CA SER A 108 6.03 23.13 -8.39
C SER A 108 4.63 22.84 -7.84
N ASP A 109 4.11 21.62 -8.07
CA ASP A 109 2.78 21.21 -7.56
C ASP A 109 2.72 21.26 -6.02
N ILE A 110 3.79 20.83 -5.34
CA ILE A 110 3.87 20.91 -3.87
C ILE A 110 3.87 22.37 -3.42
N ARG A 111 4.62 23.26 -4.09
CA ARG A 111 4.61 24.69 -3.79
C ARG A 111 3.25 25.36 -4.02
N ASP A 112 2.51 24.93 -5.06
CA ASP A 112 1.13 25.36 -5.29
C ASP A 112 0.19 24.94 -4.15
N LEU A 113 0.37 23.76 -3.59
CA LEU A 113 -0.38 23.32 -2.43
C LEU A 113 -0.01 24.09 -1.16
N ILE A 114 1.27 24.41 -0.97
CA ILE A 114 1.73 25.29 0.12
C ILE A 114 1.09 26.69 -0.01
N ALA A 115 1.10 27.27 -1.19
CA ALA A 115 0.50 28.58 -1.45
C ALA A 115 -1.03 28.60 -1.21
N LYS A 116 -1.72 27.46 -1.38
CA LYS A 116 -3.14 27.30 -1.05
C LYS A 116 -3.40 27.17 0.46
N GLY A 117 -2.37 27.11 1.29
CA GLY A 117 -2.50 27.07 2.74
C GLY A 117 -3.13 25.78 3.27
N VAL A 118 -2.83 24.62 2.65
CA VAL A 118 -3.32 23.33 3.13
C VAL A 118 -2.67 22.98 4.48
N ASN A 119 -3.35 22.15 5.29
CA ASN A 119 -2.81 21.73 6.58
C ASN A 119 -1.84 20.54 6.47
N ALA A 120 -2.04 19.70 5.45
CA ALA A 120 -1.13 18.61 5.13
C ALA A 120 -1.03 18.40 3.62
N ILE A 121 0.10 17.81 3.18
CA ILE A 121 0.32 17.38 1.79
C ILE A 121 0.63 15.89 1.82
N VAL A 122 -0.17 15.12 1.10
CA VAL A 122 0.06 13.70 0.81
C VAL A 122 0.49 13.60 -0.65
N PHE A 123 1.53 12.83 -0.95
CA PHE A 123 2.04 12.77 -2.32
C PHE A 123 2.73 11.44 -2.63
N ASN A 124 2.68 11.03 -3.91
CA ASN A 124 3.48 9.92 -4.42
C ASN A 124 4.69 10.52 -5.16
N PRO A 125 5.92 10.37 -4.65
CA PRO A 125 7.09 11.08 -5.19
C PRO A 125 7.57 10.47 -6.51
N ASN A 126 7.95 11.34 -7.46
CA ASN A 126 8.66 10.93 -8.67
C ASN A 126 10.17 10.70 -8.45
N ASP A 127 10.72 11.35 -7.44
CA ASP A 127 12.15 11.28 -7.11
C ASP A 127 12.32 11.31 -5.58
N PRO A 128 13.26 10.55 -5.02
CA PRO A 128 13.42 10.44 -3.57
C PRO A 128 13.99 11.69 -2.89
N SER A 129 14.63 12.59 -3.62
CA SER A 129 15.39 13.74 -3.07
C SER A 129 15.03 15.08 -3.68
N ALA A 130 14.61 15.11 -4.94
CA ALA A 130 14.36 16.35 -5.67
C ALA A 130 13.23 17.20 -5.06
N LEU A 131 12.35 16.59 -4.27
CA LEU A 131 11.23 17.28 -3.61
C LEU A 131 11.61 17.90 -2.25
N ASN A 132 12.77 17.55 -1.68
CA ASN A 132 13.18 17.97 -0.33
C ASN A 132 13.14 19.50 -0.13
N PRO A 133 13.51 20.37 -1.09
CA PRO A 133 13.37 21.82 -0.90
C PRO A 133 11.94 22.27 -0.64
N ALA A 134 10.96 21.75 -1.40
CA ALA A 134 9.56 22.11 -1.21
C ALA A 134 8.97 21.45 0.07
N LEU A 135 9.45 20.29 0.47
CA LEU A 135 9.06 19.64 1.74
C LEU A 135 9.55 20.47 2.93
N ALA A 136 10.77 20.98 2.90
CA ALA A 136 11.28 21.89 3.92
C ALA A 136 10.48 23.21 3.98
N GLU A 137 10.08 23.79 2.83
CA GLU A 137 9.18 24.93 2.77
C GLU A 137 7.82 24.63 3.41
N ALA A 138 7.23 23.47 3.12
CA ALA A 138 5.96 23.04 3.72
C ALA A 138 6.06 22.93 5.25
N GLN A 139 7.12 22.30 5.75
CA GLN A 139 7.37 22.11 7.19
C GLN A 139 7.60 23.44 7.90
N ALA A 140 8.34 24.37 7.28
CA ALA A 140 8.52 25.74 7.81
C ALA A 140 7.18 26.49 7.91
N ALA A 141 6.22 26.19 7.03
CA ALA A 141 4.85 26.71 7.08
C ALA A 141 3.93 25.93 8.05
N GLY A 142 4.43 24.92 8.77
CA GLY A 142 3.66 24.09 9.70
C GLY A 142 2.80 23.02 9.03
N ILE A 143 2.97 22.80 7.73
CA ILE A 143 2.22 21.80 6.95
C ILE A 143 2.83 20.42 7.19
N LYS A 144 1.98 19.42 7.48
CA LYS A 144 2.41 18.01 7.61
C LYS A 144 2.63 17.40 6.23
N THR A 145 3.69 16.60 6.07
CA THR A 145 4.05 15.95 4.81
C THR A 145 4.05 14.44 4.96
N VAL A 146 3.39 13.75 4.02
CA VAL A 146 3.28 12.29 3.97
C VAL A 146 3.55 11.82 2.55
N SER A 147 4.60 11.04 2.37
CA SER A 147 4.87 10.33 1.12
C SER A 147 4.15 8.99 1.11
N VAL A 148 3.55 8.61 -0.01
CA VAL A 148 2.87 7.31 -0.19
C VAL A 148 3.44 6.54 -1.38
N ASP A 149 3.40 5.20 -1.34
CA ASP A 149 3.89 4.27 -2.36
C ASP A 149 5.42 4.24 -2.54
N ALA A 150 6.09 5.34 -2.34
CA ALA A 150 7.54 5.47 -2.40
C ALA A 150 8.04 6.42 -1.32
N TYR A 151 9.33 6.34 -1.00
CA TYR A 151 9.94 7.16 0.03
C TYR A 151 10.54 8.46 -0.52
N VAL A 152 10.75 9.41 0.38
CA VAL A 152 11.65 10.56 0.19
C VAL A 152 12.74 10.56 1.25
N THR A 153 13.86 11.21 0.94
CA THR A 153 15.02 11.29 1.84
C THR A 153 14.89 12.41 2.88
N ASP A 154 13.84 13.24 2.81
CA ASP A 154 13.54 14.22 3.85
C ASP A 154 13.19 13.51 5.18
N THR A 155 13.92 13.86 6.24
CA THR A 155 13.83 13.18 7.55
C THR A 155 12.62 13.59 8.39
N ASN A 156 11.88 14.61 8.01
CA ASN A 156 10.68 15.08 8.72
C ASN A 156 9.38 14.63 8.05
N THR A 157 9.44 14.14 6.82
CA THR A 157 8.31 13.55 6.10
C THR A 157 8.08 12.12 6.58
N TYR A 158 6.81 11.77 6.79
CA TYR A 158 6.43 10.37 7.01
C TYR A 158 6.31 9.65 5.68
N ASN A 159 6.89 8.45 5.59
CA ASN A 159 6.82 7.58 4.42
C ASN A 159 5.90 6.39 4.73
N LEU A 160 4.85 6.20 3.93
CA LEU A 160 3.95 5.05 4.03
C LEU A 160 3.91 4.37 2.65
N TYR A 161 4.56 3.21 2.51
CA TYR A 161 4.65 2.57 1.20
C TYR A 161 4.73 1.04 1.30
N ASN A 162 4.41 0.41 0.17
CA ASN A 162 4.57 -1.03 0.01
C ASN A 162 6.07 -1.39 0.07
N ASN A 163 6.42 -2.46 0.78
CA ASN A 163 7.79 -2.96 0.86
C ASN A 163 8.22 -3.50 -0.51
N GLN A 164 8.75 -2.62 -1.35
CA GLN A 164 9.06 -2.90 -2.75
C GLN A 164 10.24 -3.86 -2.89
N VAL A 165 11.20 -3.83 -1.96
CA VAL A 165 12.31 -4.81 -1.91
C VAL A 165 11.73 -6.21 -1.71
N LYS A 166 10.88 -6.38 -0.69
CA LYS A 166 10.23 -7.67 -0.40
C LYS A 166 9.28 -8.12 -1.51
N TYR A 167 8.58 -7.18 -2.16
CA TYR A 167 7.77 -7.45 -3.36
C TYR A 167 8.60 -8.18 -4.41
N ALA A 168 9.77 -7.63 -4.73
CA ALA A 168 10.64 -8.20 -5.74
C ALA A 168 11.30 -9.51 -5.28
N GLU A 169 11.70 -9.59 -4.02
CA GLU A 169 12.27 -10.81 -3.46
C GLU A 169 11.29 -11.99 -3.54
N LEU A 170 10.02 -11.78 -3.19
CA LEU A 170 8.99 -12.82 -3.27
C LEU A 170 8.76 -13.29 -4.71
N GLY A 171 8.60 -12.36 -5.64
CA GLY A 171 8.35 -12.70 -7.04
C GLY A 171 9.55 -13.34 -7.71
N ALA A 172 10.77 -12.80 -7.52
CA ALA A 172 11.98 -13.35 -8.10
C ALA A 172 12.28 -14.76 -7.56
N LYS A 173 12.14 -14.97 -6.25
CA LYS A 173 12.32 -16.28 -5.67
C LYS A 173 11.35 -17.30 -6.26
N TRP A 174 10.05 -16.97 -6.32
CA TRP A 174 9.05 -17.83 -6.94
C TRP A 174 9.42 -18.17 -8.38
N LEU A 175 9.78 -17.15 -9.19
CA LEU A 175 10.12 -17.33 -10.60
C LEU A 175 11.32 -18.28 -10.78
N PHE A 176 12.40 -18.05 -10.05
CA PHE A 176 13.61 -18.84 -10.17
C PHE A 176 13.41 -20.27 -9.67
N ASP A 177 12.57 -20.46 -8.64
CA ASP A 177 12.16 -21.81 -8.17
C ASP A 177 11.34 -22.53 -9.26
N GLN A 178 10.40 -21.84 -9.95
CA GLN A 178 9.63 -22.43 -11.05
C GLN A 178 10.50 -22.79 -12.25
N MET A 179 11.63 -22.12 -12.43
CA MET A 179 12.62 -22.41 -13.47
C MET A 179 13.61 -23.50 -13.05
N GLY A 180 13.51 -24.06 -11.83
CA GLY A 180 14.48 -25.03 -11.32
C GLY A 180 15.87 -24.43 -11.05
N GLY A 181 15.95 -23.14 -10.82
CA GLY A 181 17.18 -22.41 -10.50
C GLY A 181 18.12 -22.19 -11.69
N THR A 182 17.67 -22.41 -12.92
CA THR A 182 18.49 -22.27 -14.13
C THR A 182 17.67 -21.73 -15.30
N GLY A 183 18.31 -21.08 -16.26
CA GLY A 183 17.66 -20.58 -17.48
C GLY A 183 17.76 -19.06 -17.63
N THR A 184 16.94 -18.51 -18.52
CA THR A 184 16.99 -17.09 -18.92
C THR A 184 15.67 -16.40 -18.60
N VAL A 185 15.73 -15.25 -17.95
CA VAL A 185 14.59 -14.41 -17.59
C VAL A 185 14.59 -13.14 -18.44
N TYR A 186 13.46 -12.82 -19.04
CA TYR A 186 13.22 -11.49 -19.60
C TYR A 186 12.78 -10.54 -18.48
N TYR A 187 13.61 -9.53 -18.20
CA TYR A 187 13.45 -8.64 -17.06
C TYR A 187 12.87 -7.29 -17.50
N MET A 188 11.59 -7.04 -17.15
CA MET A 188 10.86 -5.82 -17.48
C MET A 188 10.67 -4.98 -16.22
N ARG A 189 11.26 -3.79 -16.18
CA ARG A 189 11.24 -2.86 -15.04
C ARG A 189 10.13 -1.83 -15.17
N GLY A 190 9.94 -1.03 -14.11
CA GLY A 190 9.02 0.10 -14.08
C GLY A 190 9.60 1.38 -14.65
N LEU A 191 9.46 2.47 -13.90
CA LEU A 191 9.96 3.80 -14.24
C LEU A 191 11.37 4.01 -13.67
N ALA A 192 12.35 4.08 -14.54
CA ALA A 192 13.74 4.26 -14.14
C ALA A 192 13.95 5.51 -13.27
N GLY A 193 14.68 5.37 -12.16
CA GLY A 193 14.92 6.44 -11.19
C GLY A 193 13.81 6.65 -10.15
N ASN A 194 12.65 6.04 -10.33
CA ASN A 194 11.61 6.05 -9.31
C ASN A 194 12.01 5.16 -8.11
N PRO A 195 11.79 5.60 -6.86
CA PRO A 195 12.19 4.83 -5.67
C PRO A 195 11.61 3.40 -5.64
N ALA A 196 10.33 3.23 -6.01
CA ALA A 196 9.71 1.91 -6.04
C ALA A 196 10.36 0.98 -7.08
N ASP A 197 10.77 1.49 -8.25
CA ASP A 197 11.49 0.71 -9.25
C ASP A 197 12.90 0.36 -8.77
N THR A 198 13.60 1.28 -8.13
CA THR A 198 14.94 1.05 -7.56
C THR A 198 14.91 -0.01 -6.47
N ASP A 199 13.92 0.03 -5.59
CA ASP A 199 13.76 -0.96 -4.53
C ASP A 199 13.41 -2.34 -5.09
N ARG A 200 12.54 -2.42 -6.12
CA ARG A 200 12.23 -3.67 -6.82
C ARG A 200 13.47 -4.25 -7.51
N ASP A 201 14.26 -3.40 -8.15
CA ASP A 201 15.52 -3.82 -8.76
C ASP A 201 16.48 -4.39 -7.71
N THR A 202 16.60 -3.73 -6.57
CA THR A 202 17.39 -4.21 -5.43
C THR A 202 16.90 -5.59 -4.96
N GLY A 203 15.60 -5.76 -4.74
CA GLY A 203 15.03 -7.03 -4.29
C GLY A 203 15.21 -8.15 -5.31
N PHE A 204 15.01 -7.88 -6.60
CA PHE A 204 15.26 -8.83 -7.68
C PHE A 204 16.71 -9.33 -7.67
N HIS A 205 17.67 -8.42 -7.59
CA HIS A 205 19.08 -8.75 -7.58
C HIS A 205 19.55 -9.41 -6.26
N ASN A 206 18.91 -9.13 -5.12
CA ASN A 206 19.17 -9.86 -3.88
C ASN A 206 18.91 -11.35 -4.04
N ILE A 207 17.83 -11.70 -4.74
CA ILE A 207 17.49 -13.09 -5.02
C ILE A 207 18.37 -13.65 -6.15
N LEU A 208 18.59 -12.89 -7.23
CA LEU A 208 19.41 -13.32 -8.37
C LEU A 208 20.80 -13.80 -7.93
N LYS A 209 21.44 -13.16 -6.95
CA LYS A 209 22.72 -13.56 -6.37
C LYS A 209 22.70 -14.98 -5.78
N GLN A 210 21.55 -15.49 -5.40
CA GLN A 210 21.37 -16.83 -4.83
C GLN A 210 21.19 -17.90 -5.91
N TYR A 211 20.96 -17.49 -7.18
CA TYR A 211 20.70 -18.37 -8.32
C TYR A 211 21.70 -18.15 -9.46
N PRO A 212 22.96 -18.59 -9.32
CA PRO A 212 24.06 -18.25 -10.24
C PRO A 212 23.88 -18.79 -11.67
N ASN A 213 22.95 -19.72 -11.89
CA ASN A 213 22.66 -20.28 -13.20
C ASN A 213 21.45 -19.59 -13.89
N ILE A 214 20.87 -18.57 -13.30
CA ILE A 214 19.88 -17.71 -13.94
C ILE A 214 20.61 -16.61 -14.71
N LYS A 215 20.19 -16.41 -15.95
CA LYS A 215 20.65 -15.33 -16.82
C LYS A 215 19.53 -14.33 -17.01
N VAL A 216 19.88 -13.06 -17.10
CA VAL A 216 18.92 -11.96 -17.31
C VAL A 216 19.11 -11.37 -18.71
N VAL A 217 18.05 -11.12 -19.43
CA VAL A 217 18.06 -10.49 -20.74
C VAL A 217 17.11 -9.27 -20.76
N PRO A 218 17.46 -8.25 -21.58
CA PRO A 218 18.61 -8.16 -22.49
C PRO A 218 19.97 -7.97 -21.78
N ASN A 219 19.96 -7.51 -20.53
CA ASN A 219 21.10 -7.30 -19.64
C ASN A 219 20.58 -7.25 -18.18
N ASP A 220 21.48 -7.13 -17.22
CA ASP A 220 21.12 -7.11 -15.78
C ASP A 220 20.26 -5.89 -15.40
N GLU A 221 20.31 -4.80 -16.16
CA GLU A 221 19.47 -3.62 -15.93
C GLU A 221 18.03 -3.79 -16.42
N GLY A 222 17.77 -4.80 -17.25
CA GLY A 222 16.45 -5.04 -17.85
C GLY A 222 16.00 -3.98 -18.83
N VAL A 223 14.69 -3.94 -19.10
CA VAL A 223 14.05 -2.92 -19.96
C VAL A 223 13.03 -2.13 -19.17
N ALA A 224 13.13 -0.80 -19.22
CA ALA A 224 12.21 0.09 -18.54
C ALA A 224 10.90 0.21 -19.34
N THR A 225 9.76 -0.13 -18.72
CA THR A 225 8.42 0.05 -19.30
C THR A 225 7.87 1.45 -19.00
N GLY A 226 8.41 2.15 -18.02
CA GLY A 226 7.85 3.41 -17.51
C GLY A 226 6.51 3.23 -16.80
N TRP A 227 6.10 1.99 -16.53
CA TRP A 227 4.72 1.61 -16.15
C TRP A 227 3.68 2.12 -17.16
N ASP A 228 4.07 2.24 -18.42
CA ASP A 228 3.19 2.61 -19.52
C ASP A 228 2.75 1.35 -20.29
N PRO A 229 1.42 1.10 -20.41
CA PRO A 229 0.89 -0.09 -21.06
C PRO A 229 1.31 -0.25 -22.51
N THR A 230 1.39 0.86 -23.25
CA THR A 230 1.77 0.87 -24.67
C THR A 230 3.25 0.49 -24.83
N THR A 231 4.10 1.07 -24.01
CA THR A 231 5.54 0.76 -23.99
C THR A 231 5.78 -0.70 -23.64
N ALA A 232 5.12 -1.23 -22.60
CA ALA A 232 5.24 -2.63 -22.20
C ALA A 232 4.81 -3.58 -23.34
N THR A 233 3.67 -3.29 -23.98
CA THR A 233 3.18 -4.07 -25.14
C THR A 233 4.16 -4.03 -26.31
N ASN A 234 4.73 -2.87 -26.63
CA ASN A 234 5.70 -2.72 -27.71
C ASN A 234 6.99 -3.50 -27.41
N LEU A 235 7.49 -3.43 -26.17
CA LEU A 235 8.70 -4.15 -25.74
C LEU A 235 8.53 -5.66 -25.87
N ILE A 236 7.44 -6.23 -25.38
CA ILE A 236 7.23 -7.68 -25.46
C ILE A 236 6.99 -8.13 -26.92
N ASN A 237 6.25 -7.36 -27.73
CA ASN A 237 6.06 -7.67 -29.14
C ASN A 237 7.38 -7.63 -29.93
N ALA A 238 8.24 -6.65 -29.68
CA ALA A 238 9.57 -6.57 -30.29
C ALA A 238 10.44 -7.76 -29.86
N PHE A 239 10.39 -8.15 -28.59
CA PHE A 239 11.12 -9.29 -28.06
C PHE A 239 10.66 -10.62 -28.69
N ILE A 240 9.35 -10.80 -28.86
CA ILE A 240 8.77 -11.96 -29.57
C ILE A 240 9.22 -11.97 -31.03
N SER A 241 9.09 -10.85 -31.73
CA SER A 241 9.40 -10.71 -33.17
C SER A 241 10.90 -10.92 -33.47
N SER A 242 11.77 -10.63 -32.51
CA SER A 242 13.22 -10.88 -32.63
C SER A 242 13.61 -12.37 -32.52
N GLY A 243 12.66 -13.26 -32.20
CA GLY A 243 12.91 -14.68 -31.94
C GLY A 243 13.64 -14.97 -30.61
N GLN A 244 13.81 -13.97 -29.75
CA GLN A 244 14.43 -14.15 -28.42
C GLN A 244 13.49 -14.80 -27.42
N TYR A 245 12.18 -14.65 -27.61
CA TYR A 245 11.16 -15.24 -26.73
C TYR A 245 11.34 -16.76 -26.58
N ASP A 246 11.66 -17.46 -27.66
CA ASP A 246 11.80 -18.93 -27.65
C ASP A 246 13.03 -19.42 -26.85
N LYS A 247 13.86 -18.50 -26.34
CA LYS A 247 15.08 -18.79 -25.58
C LYS A 247 14.96 -18.52 -24.08
N ILE A 248 13.83 -17.96 -23.63
CA ILE A 248 13.62 -17.66 -22.20
C ILE A 248 12.79 -18.74 -21.50
N GLN A 249 12.93 -18.82 -20.19
CA GLN A 249 12.20 -19.73 -19.32
C GLN A 249 11.33 -19.00 -18.30
N GLY A 250 11.41 -17.67 -18.24
CA GLY A 250 10.60 -16.88 -17.32
C GLY A 250 10.55 -15.41 -17.68
N ILE A 251 9.52 -14.72 -17.19
CA ILE A 251 9.35 -13.28 -17.37
C ILE A 251 9.08 -12.65 -16.00
N TRP A 252 9.86 -11.63 -15.68
CA TRP A 252 9.57 -10.71 -14.62
C TRP A 252 8.88 -9.48 -15.21
N THR A 253 7.72 -9.11 -14.65
CA THR A 253 7.09 -7.80 -14.92
C THR A 253 7.05 -6.98 -13.66
N SER A 254 6.99 -5.67 -13.80
CA SER A 254 6.87 -4.74 -12.68
C SER A 254 5.47 -4.13 -12.62
N GLY A 255 4.42 -4.94 -12.82
CA GLY A 255 3.03 -4.49 -12.83
C GLY A 255 2.47 -4.17 -14.23
N MET A 256 3.15 -4.65 -15.30
CA MET A 256 2.66 -4.59 -16.69
C MET A 256 2.32 -6.00 -17.22
N ASP A 257 1.85 -6.84 -16.35
CA ASP A 257 1.68 -8.28 -16.51
C ASP A 257 0.58 -8.67 -17.49
N SER A 258 -0.62 -8.12 -17.35
CA SER A 258 -1.76 -8.51 -18.20
C SER A 258 -1.55 -8.20 -19.68
N MET A 259 -0.92 -7.06 -20.00
CA MET A 259 -0.58 -6.70 -21.38
C MET A 259 0.47 -7.64 -21.97
N VAL A 260 1.46 -8.05 -21.15
CA VAL A 260 2.48 -9.01 -21.55
C VAL A 260 1.86 -10.38 -21.84
N VAL A 261 0.96 -10.85 -20.97
CA VAL A 261 0.22 -12.11 -21.16
C VAL A 261 -0.62 -12.07 -22.42
N ASP A 262 -1.37 -10.98 -22.67
CA ASP A 262 -2.20 -10.83 -23.86
C ASP A 262 -1.37 -10.77 -25.15
N ALA A 263 -0.23 -10.12 -25.15
CA ALA A 263 0.68 -10.07 -26.29
C ALA A 263 1.27 -11.45 -26.61
N ILE A 264 1.67 -12.23 -25.62
CA ILE A 264 2.14 -13.61 -25.80
C ILE A 264 1.05 -14.49 -26.39
N LYS A 265 -0.18 -14.40 -25.86
CA LYS A 265 -1.35 -15.11 -26.37
C LYS A 265 -1.65 -14.73 -27.83
N ALA A 266 -1.68 -13.44 -28.15
CA ALA A 266 -1.93 -12.94 -29.49
C ALA A 266 -0.88 -13.41 -30.49
N ALA A 267 0.36 -13.56 -30.08
CA ALA A 267 1.45 -14.11 -30.89
C ALA A 267 1.42 -15.65 -31.00
N GLY A 268 0.48 -16.32 -30.36
CA GLY A 268 0.39 -17.79 -30.37
C GLY A 268 1.58 -18.49 -29.71
N LYS A 269 2.30 -17.81 -28.82
CA LYS A 269 3.46 -18.37 -28.13
C LYS A 269 3.03 -19.12 -26.86
N PRO A 270 3.73 -20.22 -26.50
CA PRO A 270 3.49 -20.89 -25.22
C PRO A 270 3.88 -19.95 -24.06
N PHE A 271 3.11 -20.00 -22.97
CA PHE A 271 3.45 -19.24 -21.77
C PHE A 271 4.66 -19.84 -21.05
N VAL A 272 5.54 -18.97 -20.56
CA VAL A 272 6.54 -19.28 -19.54
C VAL A 272 6.05 -18.75 -18.18
N PRO A 273 6.58 -19.18 -17.03
CA PRO A 273 6.26 -18.60 -15.73
C PRO A 273 6.41 -17.08 -15.73
N ILE A 274 5.40 -16.36 -15.18
CA ILE A 274 5.33 -14.90 -15.19
C ILE A 274 5.10 -14.39 -13.75
N VAL A 275 5.89 -13.40 -13.34
CA VAL A 275 5.66 -12.62 -12.12
C VAL A 275 4.91 -11.35 -12.49
N GLY A 276 3.83 -11.05 -11.77
CA GLY A 276 3.08 -9.82 -11.92
C GLY A 276 2.58 -9.26 -10.58
N ALA A 277 1.92 -8.12 -10.64
CA ALA A 277 1.22 -7.52 -9.53
C ALA A 277 -0.19 -8.12 -9.35
N ASP A 278 -0.88 -7.73 -8.30
CA ASP A 278 -2.26 -8.13 -8.00
C ASP A 278 -3.32 -7.34 -8.81
N LEU A 279 -3.01 -7.00 -10.06
CA LEU A 279 -3.93 -6.30 -10.94
C LEU A 279 -5.13 -7.17 -11.32
N GLY A 280 -6.32 -6.58 -11.34
CA GLY A 280 -7.57 -7.28 -11.62
C GLY A 280 -7.57 -8.08 -12.92
N ALA A 281 -6.99 -7.52 -13.99
CA ALA A 281 -6.85 -8.20 -15.29
C ALA A 281 -5.94 -9.44 -15.20
N PHE A 282 -4.76 -9.30 -14.58
CA PHE A 282 -3.81 -10.39 -14.46
C PHE A 282 -4.35 -11.54 -13.60
N VAL A 283 -4.96 -11.22 -12.47
CA VAL A 283 -5.57 -12.25 -11.62
C VAL A 283 -6.70 -12.99 -12.34
N LYS A 284 -7.50 -12.31 -13.18
CA LYS A 284 -8.49 -12.98 -14.06
C LYS A 284 -7.83 -13.93 -15.05
N GLN A 285 -6.72 -13.52 -15.70
CA GLN A 285 -5.97 -14.37 -16.61
C GLN A 285 -5.42 -15.61 -15.90
N LEU A 286 -4.86 -15.47 -14.67
CA LEU A 286 -4.38 -16.58 -13.85
C LEU A 286 -5.49 -17.58 -13.48
N LEU A 287 -6.73 -17.14 -13.38
CA LEU A 287 -7.89 -17.94 -13.02
C LEU A 287 -8.68 -18.49 -14.22
N ASP A 288 -8.28 -18.17 -15.45
CA ASP A 288 -8.92 -18.61 -16.69
C ASP A 288 -8.06 -19.63 -17.46
N PRO A 289 -8.06 -20.91 -17.09
CA PRO A 289 -7.28 -21.93 -17.77
C PRO A 289 -7.77 -22.26 -19.18
N VAL A 290 -8.98 -21.82 -19.55
CA VAL A 290 -9.54 -22.01 -20.91
C VAL A 290 -9.07 -20.89 -21.82
N GLY A 291 -9.17 -19.65 -21.37
CA GLY A 291 -8.70 -18.50 -22.13
C GLY A 291 -7.19 -18.38 -22.21
N TYR A 292 -6.47 -18.88 -21.17
CA TYR A 292 -5.01 -18.80 -21.05
C TYR A 292 -4.39 -20.16 -20.71
N PRO A 293 -4.49 -21.16 -21.62
CA PRO A 293 -4.05 -22.52 -21.35
C PRO A 293 -2.54 -22.57 -21.08
N GLY A 294 -2.15 -23.17 -19.95
CA GLY A 294 -0.76 -23.31 -19.54
C GLY A 294 -0.13 -22.08 -18.88
N LEU A 295 -0.85 -20.98 -18.69
CA LEU A 295 -0.36 -19.81 -17.96
C LEU A 295 -0.07 -20.19 -16.50
N LYS A 296 1.18 -20.02 -16.09
CA LYS A 296 1.66 -20.12 -14.70
C LYS A 296 2.14 -18.76 -14.25
N GLY A 297 1.62 -18.26 -13.16
CA GLY A 297 2.04 -16.96 -12.67
C GLY A 297 1.81 -16.77 -11.18
N VAL A 298 2.51 -15.81 -10.64
CA VAL A 298 2.35 -15.31 -9.27
C VAL A 298 1.94 -13.85 -9.30
N ALA A 299 0.90 -13.52 -8.57
CA ALA A 299 0.50 -12.15 -8.29
C ALA A 299 1.07 -11.74 -6.93
N VAL A 300 1.87 -10.66 -6.91
CA VAL A 300 2.42 -10.08 -5.69
C VAL A 300 1.64 -8.80 -5.38
N THR A 301 1.16 -8.68 -4.15
CA THR A 301 0.32 -7.53 -3.78
C THR A 301 1.11 -6.23 -3.75
N ASN A 302 0.51 -5.18 -4.33
CA ASN A 302 1.02 -3.81 -4.32
C ASN A 302 -0.17 -2.87 -4.26
N THR A 303 -0.70 -2.64 -3.05
CA THR A 303 -1.97 -1.92 -2.89
C THR A 303 -1.85 -0.42 -3.21
N ALA A 304 -2.74 0.08 -4.05
CA ALA A 304 -2.92 1.50 -4.31
C ALA A 304 -3.73 2.23 -3.21
N ALA A 305 -4.33 1.49 -2.29
CA ALA A 305 -5.01 2.04 -1.11
C ALA A 305 -4.08 2.85 -0.18
N VAL A 306 -2.77 2.83 -0.44
CA VAL A 306 -1.79 3.76 0.19
C VAL A 306 -2.18 5.23 0.01
N GLY A 307 -2.93 5.59 -1.04
CA GLY A 307 -3.48 6.93 -1.20
C GLY A 307 -4.43 7.29 -0.05
N GLY A 308 -5.40 6.42 0.24
CA GLY A 308 -6.31 6.58 1.37
C GLY A 308 -5.62 6.49 2.73
N ALA A 309 -4.68 5.53 2.88
CA ALA A 309 -3.89 5.39 4.09
C ALA A 309 -3.06 6.65 4.39
N GLY A 310 -2.52 7.30 3.37
CA GLY A 310 -1.80 8.58 3.51
C GLY A 310 -2.68 9.70 4.06
N ILE A 311 -3.96 9.76 3.66
CA ILE A 311 -4.93 10.72 4.24
C ILE A 311 -5.13 10.44 5.74
N THR A 312 -5.31 9.18 6.12
CA THR A 312 -5.45 8.80 7.54
C THR A 312 -4.20 9.17 8.34
N LEU A 313 -3.02 8.87 7.81
CA LEU A 313 -1.75 9.21 8.46
C LEU A 313 -1.58 10.73 8.60
N ALA A 314 -1.93 11.51 7.58
CA ALA A 314 -1.91 12.97 7.65
C ALA A 314 -2.86 13.50 8.75
N LEU A 315 -4.06 12.93 8.88
CA LEU A 315 -5.00 13.28 9.95
C LEU A 315 -4.48 12.92 11.34
N GLN A 316 -3.82 11.77 11.51
CA GLN A 316 -3.17 11.39 12.77
C GLN A 316 -2.11 12.44 13.17
N LEU A 317 -1.24 12.83 12.23
CA LEU A 317 -0.21 13.85 12.46
C LEU A 317 -0.81 15.23 12.79
N LEU A 318 -1.89 15.64 12.13
CA LEU A 318 -2.59 16.90 12.37
C LEU A 318 -3.28 16.93 13.75
N ASN A 319 -3.68 15.77 14.24
CA ASN A 319 -4.25 15.60 15.58
C ASN A 319 -3.20 15.37 16.67
N GLY A 320 -1.91 15.44 16.34
CA GLY A 320 -0.81 15.24 17.30
C GLY A 320 -0.68 13.81 17.81
N GLN A 321 -1.19 12.83 17.08
CA GLN A 321 -1.07 11.42 17.44
C GLN A 321 0.33 10.89 17.11
N THR A 322 0.83 9.98 17.92
CA THR A 322 2.07 9.26 17.64
C THR A 322 1.78 8.18 16.59
N VAL A 323 2.59 8.15 15.54
CA VAL A 323 2.53 7.11 14.50
C VAL A 323 3.63 6.09 14.78
N ALA A 324 3.25 4.83 14.86
CA ALA A 324 4.22 3.73 14.93
C ALA A 324 4.93 3.59 13.58
N THR A 325 6.25 3.59 13.60
CA THR A 325 7.11 3.45 12.43
C THR A 325 7.91 2.16 12.52
N ASP A 326 8.35 1.64 11.39
CA ASP A 326 9.16 0.44 11.31
C ASP A 326 10.64 0.79 11.60
N PRO A 327 11.22 0.29 12.71
CA PRO A 327 12.61 0.59 13.05
C PRO A 327 13.63 -0.09 12.12
N SER A 328 13.21 -1.06 11.33
CA SER A 328 14.07 -1.76 10.35
C SER A 328 14.09 -1.08 8.99
N ALA A 329 13.21 -0.09 8.75
CA ALA A 329 13.16 0.63 7.49
C ALA A 329 14.45 1.43 7.25
N ALA A 330 14.89 1.47 5.99
CA ALA A 330 16.09 2.20 5.59
C ALA A 330 15.97 3.73 5.76
N HIS A 331 14.73 4.24 5.81
CA HIS A 331 14.44 5.67 5.93
C HIS A 331 13.68 5.94 7.23
N PRO A 332 13.93 7.08 7.92
CA PRO A 332 13.22 7.43 9.14
C PRO A 332 11.72 7.67 8.88
N ASN A 333 10.92 7.65 9.95
CA ASN A 333 9.48 7.90 9.90
C ASN A 333 8.73 7.02 8.87
N THR A 334 9.16 5.77 8.69
CA THR A 334 8.61 4.87 7.68
C THR A 334 7.62 3.88 8.27
N VAL A 335 6.50 3.69 7.58
CA VAL A 335 5.53 2.62 7.76
C VAL A 335 5.59 1.74 6.51
N LEU A 336 6.05 0.49 6.66
CA LEU A 336 6.12 -0.48 5.58
C LEU A 336 4.86 -1.35 5.55
N LEU A 337 4.34 -1.60 4.34
CA LEU A 337 3.27 -2.54 4.07
C LEU A 337 3.87 -3.76 3.38
N ASP A 338 3.87 -4.90 4.07
CA ASP A 338 4.44 -6.12 3.53
C ASP A 338 3.54 -6.75 2.46
N PRO A 339 4.10 -7.09 1.28
CA PRO A 339 3.38 -7.76 0.22
C PRO A 339 3.16 -9.25 0.52
N VAL A 340 2.16 -9.82 -0.17
CA VAL A 340 1.88 -11.25 -0.21
C VAL A 340 1.98 -11.73 -1.66
N ALA A 341 2.59 -12.89 -1.88
CA ALA A 341 2.68 -13.53 -3.19
C ALA A 341 1.75 -14.74 -3.23
N VAL A 342 0.88 -14.82 -4.24
CA VAL A 342 -0.07 -15.93 -4.44
C VAL A 342 -0.04 -16.37 -5.90
N ASP A 343 0.17 -17.66 -6.14
CA ASP A 343 0.21 -18.25 -7.48
C ASP A 343 -1.07 -19.01 -7.85
N ASN A 344 -1.18 -19.38 -9.13
CA ASN A 344 -2.27 -20.18 -9.65
C ASN A 344 -1.96 -21.69 -9.77
N LEU A 345 -0.89 -22.16 -9.12
CA LEU A 345 -0.44 -23.55 -9.27
C LEU A 345 -1.21 -24.52 -8.36
N THR A 346 -1.66 -24.03 -7.21
CA THR A 346 -2.38 -24.84 -6.21
C THR A 346 -3.84 -24.43 -6.11
N ASP A 347 -4.73 -25.34 -5.64
CA ASP A 347 -6.12 -25.00 -5.40
C ASP A 347 -6.29 -23.98 -4.27
N ALA A 348 -5.39 -24.00 -3.28
CA ALA A 348 -5.35 -22.98 -2.21
C ALA A 348 -5.00 -21.60 -2.80
N GLY A 349 -3.97 -21.51 -3.66
CA GLY A 349 -3.62 -20.29 -4.35
C GLY A 349 -4.75 -19.75 -5.20
N LYS A 350 -5.37 -20.59 -6.03
CA LYS A 350 -6.54 -20.21 -6.85
C LYS A 350 -7.72 -19.74 -5.99
N THR A 351 -7.96 -20.38 -4.83
CA THR A 351 -9.02 -19.96 -3.90
C THR A 351 -8.71 -18.55 -3.35
N THR A 352 -7.46 -18.31 -2.96
CA THR A 352 -7.03 -16.99 -2.49
C THR A 352 -7.16 -15.93 -3.59
N LEU A 353 -6.66 -16.19 -4.80
CA LEU A 353 -6.80 -15.29 -5.95
C LEU A 353 -8.28 -14.98 -6.28
N LYS A 354 -9.18 -15.98 -6.17
CA LYS A 354 -10.62 -15.77 -6.33
C LYS A 354 -11.19 -14.85 -5.25
N SER A 355 -10.73 -14.98 -4.02
CA SER A 355 -11.20 -14.14 -2.91
C SER A 355 -10.76 -12.68 -3.03
N TRP A 356 -9.72 -12.39 -3.81
CA TRP A 356 -9.27 -11.02 -4.08
C TRP A 356 -10.13 -10.31 -5.13
N GLN A 357 -10.87 -11.05 -5.96
CA GLN A 357 -11.65 -10.43 -7.03
C GLN A 357 -12.74 -9.51 -6.51
N VAL A 358 -12.81 -8.33 -7.07
CA VAL A 358 -13.78 -7.28 -6.72
C VAL A 358 -14.68 -7.01 -7.92
N THR A 359 -16.00 -7.15 -7.70
CA THR A 359 -16.99 -6.87 -8.72
C THR A 359 -17.07 -5.37 -9.01
N GLY A 360 -17.00 -5.00 -10.30
CA GLY A 360 -17.09 -3.61 -10.75
C GLY A 360 -15.80 -2.80 -10.64
N LEU A 361 -14.70 -3.44 -10.19
CA LEU A 361 -13.38 -2.80 -10.19
C LEU A 361 -12.85 -2.71 -11.61
N ASP A 362 -12.18 -1.59 -11.92
CA ASP A 362 -11.42 -1.45 -13.16
C ASP A 362 -10.36 -2.56 -13.25
N PRO A 363 -10.27 -3.29 -14.36
CA PRO A 363 -9.34 -4.40 -14.48
C PRO A 363 -7.86 -4.02 -14.37
N THR A 364 -7.53 -2.74 -14.55
CA THR A 364 -6.16 -2.23 -14.39
C THR A 364 -5.82 -1.85 -12.95
N TRP A 365 -6.80 -1.88 -12.04
CA TRP A 365 -6.58 -1.56 -10.64
C TRP A 365 -6.05 -2.77 -9.86
N PRO A 366 -5.17 -2.56 -8.88
CA PRO A 366 -4.85 -3.56 -7.86
C PRO A 366 -6.09 -4.02 -7.10
N LEU A 367 -6.08 -5.26 -6.64
CA LEU A 367 -7.22 -5.86 -5.94
C LEU A 367 -7.25 -5.52 -4.44
N GLY A 368 -6.15 -5.03 -3.90
CA GLY A 368 -6.00 -4.61 -2.50
C GLY A 368 -6.57 -3.22 -2.24
N ILE A 369 -7.90 -3.05 -2.26
CA ILE A 369 -8.57 -1.75 -2.15
C ILE A 369 -8.53 -1.14 -0.75
N GLN A 370 -8.23 -1.92 0.29
CA GLN A 370 -8.25 -1.49 1.69
C GLN A 370 -6.97 -1.90 2.41
N ILE A 371 -6.55 -1.07 3.37
CA ILE A 371 -5.44 -1.36 4.29
C ILE A 371 -6.00 -1.35 5.71
N ALA A 372 -5.89 -2.47 6.40
CA ALA A 372 -6.33 -2.61 7.79
C ALA A 372 -5.72 -1.52 8.67
N ASN A 373 -6.51 -0.95 9.57
CA ASN A 373 -6.16 0.13 10.48
C ASN A 373 -5.91 1.52 9.84
N TYR A 374 -5.90 1.61 8.50
CA TYR A 374 -5.67 2.88 7.81
C TYR A 374 -6.88 3.34 6.98
N THR A 375 -7.61 2.43 6.36
CA THR A 375 -8.72 2.81 5.47
C THR A 375 -10.07 2.40 6.06
N THR A 376 -11.07 3.28 5.93
CA THR A 376 -12.42 3.09 6.48
C THR A 376 -13.54 3.21 5.44
N TYR A 377 -13.20 3.59 4.20
CA TYR A 377 -14.16 3.60 3.09
C TYR A 377 -14.52 2.17 2.67
N THR A 378 -15.66 2.02 2.03
CA THR A 378 -16.08 0.79 1.38
C THR A 378 -15.59 0.73 -0.07
N THR A 379 -15.50 -0.47 -0.65
CA THR A 379 -15.16 -0.65 -2.06
C THR A 379 -16.00 0.20 -3.02
N PRO A 380 -17.35 0.29 -2.90
CA PRO A 380 -18.15 1.18 -3.74
C PRO A 380 -17.78 2.67 -3.59
N GLN A 381 -17.36 3.11 -2.40
CA GLN A 381 -16.92 4.49 -2.18
C GLN A 381 -15.58 4.77 -2.88
N ALA A 382 -14.65 3.82 -2.85
CA ALA A 382 -13.40 3.94 -3.61
C ALA A 382 -13.66 4.00 -5.12
N ILE A 383 -14.50 3.09 -5.64
CA ILE A 383 -14.88 3.06 -7.07
C ILE A 383 -15.60 4.34 -7.51
N ALA A 384 -16.44 4.92 -6.63
CA ALA A 384 -17.14 6.16 -6.93
C ALA A 384 -16.20 7.37 -7.11
N CYS A 385 -14.98 7.29 -6.59
CA CYS A 385 -13.90 8.28 -6.74
C CYS A 385 -14.33 9.72 -6.38
N LYS A 386 -15.15 9.88 -5.34
CA LYS A 386 -15.67 11.18 -4.89
C LYS A 386 -14.93 11.65 -3.64
N GLY A 387 -14.58 12.93 -3.65
CA GLY A 387 -13.95 13.62 -2.53
C GLY A 387 -14.87 14.61 -1.81
N PRO A 388 -14.38 15.23 -0.71
CA PRO A 388 -15.13 16.27 -0.02
C PRO A 388 -15.42 17.47 -0.94
N GLY A 389 -16.70 17.81 -1.10
CA GLY A 389 -17.14 18.94 -1.92
C GLY A 389 -17.33 18.64 -3.42
N GLU A 390 -17.29 17.35 -3.81
CA GLU A 390 -17.55 16.89 -5.19
C GLU A 390 -18.94 16.25 -5.36
#